data_f04e501dcf37dc7480c22942c4e7d8db
#
_entry.id   f04e501dcf37dc7480c22942c4e7d8db
#
_cell.length_a   1.000
_cell.length_b   1.000
_cell.length_c   1.000
_cell.angle_alpha   90.00
_cell.angle_beta   90.00
_cell.angle_gamma   90.00
#
_symmetry.space_group_name_H-M   'P 1'
#
loop_
_entity.id
_entity.type
_entity.pdbx_description
1 polymer ?
#
loop_
_entity_poly.entity_id
_entity_poly.type
_entity_poly.pdbx_seq_one_letter_code
_entity_poly.pdbx_strand_id
1 'polypeptide(L)'
;MCRKDYKYFLFDLDRTLWDFDKNAKSALFKLVDSQKLPQLFGVADKEEFFQRYEVINQALWKQYERGEILKEELRCNRFLFTLQDILAKAPAGSLQAHSFTPEQLHRFALDFGEKYLEFMAMETTLVPGAEEVLEAVKEKRGKIAIISNGFKGVQYRKMNTTCIHKYVDAVVVSEEVGAMKPSPIIFRKALESICGEEYYKNAPSRARNEAIMVGDDFPNDIEGAQIFGIDQFYYNPYNKPCDGGPTYQSSNLADLLKYI
;
A
#
# COMPACT_ATOMS: atom_id res chain seq x y z
N MET A 1 -25.87 9.76 18.64
CA MET A 1 -24.99 8.62 18.96
C MET A 1 -23.96 9.08 19.97
N CYS A 2 -23.72 8.30 21.03
CA CYS A 2 -22.68 8.65 22.00
C CYS A 2 -21.31 8.53 21.27
N ARG A 3 -20.47 9.56 21.36
CA ARG A 3 -19.13 9.56 20.74
C ARG A 3 -18.32 8.45 21.40
N LYS A 4 -17.79 7.53 20.58
CA LYS A 4 -16.96 6.43 21.06
C LYS A 4 -15.55 6.96 21.33
N ASP A 5 -14.93 6.54 22.42
CA ASP A 5 -13.59 6.98 22.82
C ASP A 5 -12.57 5.95 22.33
N TYR A 6 -12.02 6.18 21.14
CA TYR A 6 -11.00 5.31 20.58
C TYR A 6 -9.63 5.60 21.19
N LYS A 7 -8.91 4.53 21.54
CA LYS A 7 -7.54 4.57 22.09
C LYS A 7 -6.52 3.95 21.15
N TYR A 8 -6.96 3.03 20.29
CA TYR A 8 -6.11 2.23 19.41
C TYR A 8 -6.51 2.48 17.96
N PHE A 9 -5.58 3.03 17.19
CA PHE A 9 -5.77 3.37 15.79
C PHE A 9 -4.88 2.49 14.93
N LEU A 10 -5.49 1.66 14.10
CA LEU A 10 -4.82 0.85 13.11
C LEU A 10 -4.95 1.55 11.77
N PHE A 11 -3.85 1.95 11.16
CA PHE A 11 -3.85 2.58 9.85
C PHE A 11 -3.25 1.67 8.80
N ASP A 12 -3.90 1.56 7.64
CA ASP A 12 -3.20 1.19 6.44
C ASP A 12 -2.21 2.28 6.04
N LEU A 13 -1.21 1.95 5.22
CA LEU A 13 -0.18 2.89 4.80
C LEU A 13 -0.43 3.44 3.40
N ASP A 14 -0.51 2.54 2.40
CA ASP A 14 -0.55 2.90 0.99
C ASP A 14 -1.93 3.38 0.57
N ARG A 15 -2.06 4.56 -0.03
CA ARG A 15 -3.30 5.29 -0.35
C ARG A 15 -4.11 5.77 0.85
N THR A 16 -3.69 5.44 2.07
CA THR A 16 -4.35 5.90 3.31
C THR A 16 -3.57 7.02 3.98
N LEU A 17 -2.28 6.81 4.25
CA LEU A 17 -1.38 7.82 4.81
C LEU A 17 -0.35 8.30 3.77
N TRP A 18 0.22 7.39 3.04
CA TRP A 18 1.19 7.65 1.98
C TRP A 18 0.48 7.65 0.62
N ASP A 19 0.59 8.75 -0.14
CA ASP A 19 -0.08 8.93 -1.44
C ASP A 19 0.56 8.01 -2.49
N PHE A 20 0.13 6.75 -2.47
CA PHE A 20 0.70 5.71 -3.32
C PHE A 20 0.63 6.08 -4.80
N ASP A 21 -0.49 6.57 -5.27
CA ASP A 21 -0.72 6.79 -6.71
C ASP A 21 0.20 7.88 -7.24
N LYS A 22 0.38 8.99 -6.50
CA LYS A 22 1.33 10.04 -6.88
C LYS A 22 2.77 9.59 -6.77
N ASN A 23 3.13 8.98 -5.65
CA ASN A 23 4.50 8.59 -5.37
C ASN A 23 4.97 7.46 -6.30
N ALA A 24 4.15 6.45 -6.55
CA ALA A 24 4.45 5.35 -7.46
C ALA A 24 4.65 5.84 -8.90
N LYS A 25 3.77 6.74 -9.36
CA LYS A 25 3.89 7.37 -10.68
C LYS A 25 5.15 8.24 -10.78
N SER A 26 5.42 9.07 -9.76
CA SER A 26 6.62 9.92 -9.70
C SER A 26 7.89 9.09 -9.74
N ALA A 27 8.00 8.06 -8.91
CA ALA A 27 9.14 7.17 -8.85
C ALA A 27 9.38 6.45 -10.19
N LEU A 28 8.30 5.94 -10.81
CA LEU A 28 8.39 5.27 -12.09
C LEU A 28 8.85 6.22 -13.19
N PHE A 29 8.32 7.45 -13.22
CA PHE A 29 8.71 8.45 -14.21
C PHE A 29 10.19 8.84 -14.09
N LYS A 30 10.68 9.08 -12.88
CA LYS A 30 12.10 9.35 -12.61
C LYS A 30 12.98 8.18 -13.10
N LEU A 31 12.56 6.95 -12.83
CA LEU A 31 13.30 5.76 -13.25
C LEU A 31 13.29 5.59 -14.77
N VAL A 32 12.13 5.73 -15.43
CA VAL A 32 11.98 5.66 -16.89
C VAL A 32 12.90 6.68 -17.58
N ASP A 33 12.90 7.92 -17.09
CA ASP A 33 13.76 8.98 -17.62
C ASP A 33 15.26 8.66 -17.39
N SER A 34 15.64 8.19 -16.19
CA SER A 34 17.03 7.86 -15.84
C SER A 34 17.60 6.72 -16.67
N GLN A 35 16.78 5.75 -17.04
CA GLN A 35 17.13 4.59 -17.86
C GLN A 35 16.94 4.83 -19.37
N LYS A 36 16.48 6.02 -19.78
CA LYS A 36 16.17 6.37 -21.18
C LYS A 36 15.27 5.33 -21.86
N LEU A 37 14.27 4.84 -21.12
CA LEU A 37 13.40 3.74 -21.55
C LEU A 37 12.69 3.99 -22.91
N PRO A 38 12.15 5.21 -23.18
CA PRO A 38 11.54 5.50 -24.46
C PRO A 38 12.46 5.22 -25.66
N GLN A 39 13.74 5.59 -25.54
CA GLN A 39 14.74 5.36 -26.59
C GLN A 39 15.11 3.88 -26.73
N LEU A 40 15.20 3.16 -25.61
CA LEU A 40 15.59 1.74 -25.59
C LEU A 40 14.49 0.83 -26.14
N PHE A 41 13.22 1.10 -25.81
CA PHE A 41 12.09 0.22 -26.10
C PHE A 41 11.12 0.79 -27.14
N GLY A 42 11.32 2.01 -27.61
CA GLY A 42 10.49 2.61 -28.66
C GLY A 42 9.09 3.00 -28.18
N VAL A 43 8.90 3.26 -26.88
CA VAL A 43 7.66 3.86 -26.35
C VAL A 43 7.65 5.35 -26.65
N ALA A 44 6.46 5.91 -26.89
CA ALA A 44 6.32 7.32 -27.23
C ALA A 44 6.80 8.22 -26.08
N ASP A 45 6.39 7.89 -24.86
CA ASP A 45 6.76 8.61 -23.64
C ASP A 45 6.56 7.75 -22.38
N LYS A 46 6.88 8.31 -21.22
CA LYS A 46 6.73 7.66 -19.91
C LYS A 46 5.29 7.41 -19.50
N GLU A 47 4.33 8.19 -20.02
CA GLU A 47 2.91 8.01 -19.74
C GLU A 47 2.38 6.75 -20.41
N GLU A 48 2.76 6.47 -21.66
CA GLU A 48 2.43 5.23 -22.34
C GLU A 48 2.99 4.01 -21.58
N PHE A 49 4.24 4.10 -21.12
CA PHE A 49 4.83 3.04 -20.30
C PHE A 49 4.04 2.81 -19.02
N PHE A 50 3.67 3.89 -18.32
CA PHE A 50 2.91 3.83 -17.07
C PHE A 50 1.55 3.16 -17.25
N GLN A 51 0.80 3.54 -18.28
CA GLN A 51 -0.53 2.97 -18.56
C GLN A 51 -0.46 1.45 -18.77
N ARG A 52 0.54 0.98 -19.51
CA ARG A 52 0.73 -0.46 -19.74
C ARG A 52 1.16 -1.18 -18.46
N TYR A 53 2.09 -0.58 -17.73
CA TYR A 53 2.57 -1.11 -16.45
C TYR A 53 1.44 -1.22 -15.43
N GLU A 54 0.59 -0.22 -15.31
CA GLU A 54 -0.45 -0.18 -14.28
C GLU A 54 -1.45 -1.34 -14.42
N VAL A 55 -1.90 -1.62 -15.64
CA VAL A 55 -2.82 -2.75 -15.92
C VAL A 55 -2.18 -4.09 -15.52
N ILE A 56 -0.93 -4.30 -15.91
CA ILE A 56 -0.20 -5.55 -15.63
C ILE A 56 0.08 -5.67 -14.13
N ASN A 57 0.54 -4.59 -13.50
CA ASN A 57 0.85 -4.55 -12.08
C ASN A 57 -0.39 -4.86 -11.22
N GLN A 58 -1.54 -4.26 -11.52
CA GLN A 58 -2.80 -4.54 -10.80
C GLN A 58 -3.23 -6.00 -10.92
N ALA A 59 -3.10 -6.60 -12.12
CA ALA A 59 -3.42 -8.01 -12.32
C ALA A 59 -2.50 -8.94 -11.50
N LEU A 60 -1.20 -8.65 -11.47
CA LEU A 60 -0.22 -9.44 -10.71
C LEU A 60 -0.38 -9.27 -9.19
N TRP A 61 -0.73 -8.09 -8.69
CA TRP A 61 -1.05 -7.90 -7.27
C TRP A 61 -2.22 -8.77 -6.83
N LYS A 62 -3.30 -8.87 -7.64
CA LYS A 62 -4.43 -9.76 -7.35
C LYS A 62 -4.03 -11.24 -7.31
N GLN A 63 -3.08 -11.66 -8.17
CA GLN A 63 -2.55 -13.03 -8.13
C GLN A 63 -1.72 -13.28 -6.86
N TYR A 64 -0.88 -12.32 -6.48
CA TYR A 64 -0.08 -12.40 -5.26
C TYR A 64 -0.96 -12.48 -4.00
N GLU A 65 -1.99 -11.65 -3.89
CA GLU A 65 -2.95 -11.66 -2.78
C GLU A 65 -3.70 -12.99 -2.66
N ARG A 66 -3.94 -13.67 -3.79
CA ARG A 66 -4.53 -15.02 -3.80
C ARG A 66 -3.52 -16.16 -3.58
N GLY A 67 -2.24 -15.82 -3.43
CA GLY A 67 -1.16 -16.80 -3.26
C GLY A 67 -0.83 -17.59 -4.53
N GLU A 68 -1.22 -17.10 -5.71
CA GLU A 68 -1.00 -17.76 -7.00
C GLU A 68 0.43 -17.55 -7.54
N ILE A 69 1.09 -16.48 -7.12
CA ILE A 69 2.47 -16.15 -7.47
C ILE A 69 3.27 -15.74 -6.23
N LEU A 70 4.58 -15.91 -6.32
CA LEU A 70 5.50 -15.49 -5.27
C LEU A 70 5.84 -14.00 -5.38
N LYS A 71 6.35 -13.43 -4.29
CA LYS A 71 6.80 -12.03 -4.21
C LYS A 71 7.85 -11.70 -5.27
N GLU A 72 8.80 -12.57 -5.46
CA GLU A 72 9.88 -12.41 -6.43
C GLU A 72 9.34 -12.39 -7.85
N GLU A 73 8.34 -13.22 -8.14
CA GLU A 73 7.64 -13.24 -9.43
C GLU A 73 6.86 -11.95 -9.66
N LEU A 74 6.11 -11.47 -8.66
CA LEU A 74 5.43 -10.18 -8.74
C LEU A 74 6.43 -9.04 -9.05
N ARG A 75 7.54 -8.99 -8.33
CA ARG A 75 8.55 -7.92 -8.46
C ARG A 75 9.18 -7.87 -9.84
N CYS A 76 9.47 -9.01 -10.43
CA CYS A 76 10.05 -9.12 -11.76
C CYS A 76 9.00 -8.99 -12.86
N ASN A 77 7.92 -9.81 -12.78
CA ASN A 77 7.00 -10.01 -13.89
C ASN A 77 6.20 -8.75 -14.24
N ARG A 78 5.93 -7.86 -13.29
CA ARG A 78 5.24 -6.60 -13.58
C ARG A 78 6.02 -5.74 -14.60
N PHE A 79 7.34 -5.76 -14.56
CA PHE A 79 8.17 -5.06 -15.53
C PHE A 79 8.48 -5.92 -16.76
N LEU A 80 8.79 -7.20 -16.57
CA LEU A 80 9.04 -8.13 -17.67
C LEU A 80 7.86 -8.18 -18.64
N PHE A 81 6.65 -8.36 -18.14
CA PHE A 81 5.45 -8.45 -18.99
C PHE A 81 5.11 -7.09 -19.64
N THR A 82 5.36 -5.98 -18.93
CA THR A 82 5.21 -4.64 -19.53
C THR A 82 6.16 -4.46 -20.70
N LEU A 83 7.43 -4.82 -20.54
CA LEU A 83 8.42 -4.71 -21.60
C LEU A 83 8.12 -5.66 -22.77
N GLN A 84 7.66 -6.88 -22.48
CA GLN A 84 7.23 -7.84 -23.51
C GLN A 84 6.02 -7.30 -24.30
N ASP A 85 5.02 -6.72 -23.62
CA ASP A 85 3.85 -6.11 -24.28
C ASP A 85 4.26 -4.94 -25.18
N ILE A 86 5.21 -4.12 -24.75
CA ILE A 86 5.78 -3.02 -25.54
C ILE A 86 6.48 -3.56 -26.79
N LEU A 87 7.37 -4.52 -26.62
CA LEU A 87 8.14 -5.08 -27.73
C LEU A 87 7.25 -5.83 -28.74
N ALA A 88 6.21 -6.54 -28.27
CA ALA A 88 5.26 -7.24 -29.13
C ALA A 88 4.41 -6.29 -30.01
N LYS A 89 4.24 -5.06 -29.57
CA LYS A 89 3.48 -4.00 -30.30
C LYS A 89 4.39 -3.07 -31.10
N ALA A 90 5.70 -3.23 -31.01
CA ALA A 90 6.65 -2.46 -31.78
C ALA A 90 6.46 -2.73 -33.29
N PRO A 91 6.63 -1.72 -34.16
CA PRO A 91 6.51 -1.90 -35.61
C PRO A 91 7.41 -3.03 -36.13
N ALA A 92 6.88 -3.87 -37.02
CA ALA A 92 7.62 -4.96 -37.61
C ALA A 92 8.90 -4.43 -38.30
N GLY A 93 10.06 -5.02 -37.97
CA GLY A 93 11.36 -4.59 -38.48
C GLY A 93 12.00 -3.42 -37.72
N SER A 94 11.40 -2.93 -36.62
CA SER A 94 12.08 -1.95 -35.77
C SER A 94 13.29 -2.56 -35.07
N LEU A 95 14.35 -1.77 -34.86
CA LEU A 95 15.57 -2.20 -34.16
C LEU A 95 15.25 -2.69 -32.75
N GLN A 96 14.23 -2.12 -32.12
CA GLN A 96 13.78 -2.45 -30.76
C GLN A 96 13.21 -3.87 -30.64
N ALA A 97 12.47 -4.35 -31.64
CA ALA A 97 11.83 -5.66 -31.63
C ALA A 97 12.84 -6.85 -31.52
N HIS A 98 14.09 -6.63 -31.85
CA HIS A 98 15.14 -7.67 -31.89
C HIS A 98 16.34 -7.36 -30.97
N SER A 99 16.27 -6.32 -30.15
CA SER A 99 17.44 -5.83 -29.40
C SER A 99 17.76 -6.62 -28.14
N PHE A 100 16.84 -7.47 -27.66
CA PHE A 100 17.00 -8.20 -26.40
C PHE A 100 16.74 -9.70 -26.57
N THR A 101 17.63 -10.55 -26.03
CA THR A 101 17.27 -11.95 -25.80
C THR A 101 16.33 -12.06 -24.61
N PRO A 102 15.56 -13.17 -24.46
CA PRO A 102 14.70 -13.38 -23.32
C PRO A 102 15.44 -13.23 -21.98
N GLU A 103 16.67 -13.72 -21.88
CA GLU A 103 17.51 -13.65 -20.68
C GLU A 103 17.96 -12.22 -20.38
N GLN A 104 18.30 -11.44 -21.40
CA GLN A 104 18.66 -10.03 -21.26
C GLN A 104 17.45 -9.21 -20.78
N LEU A 105 16.28 -9.45 -21.36
CA LEU A 105 15.05 -8.77 -20.98
C LEU A 105 14.66 -9.09 -19.53
N HIS A 106 14.76 -10.36 -19.14
CA HIS A 106 14.48 -10.78 -17.75
C HIS A 106 15.44 -10.11 -16.77
N ARG A 107 16.74 -10.09 -17.06
CA ARG A 107 17.75 -9.43 -16.21
C ARG A 107 17.48 -7.93 -16.09
N PHE A 108 17.15 -7.29 -17.22
CA PHE A 108 16.78 -5.87 -17.22
C PHE A 108 15.54 -5.60 -16.34
N ALA A 109 14.51 -6.44 -16.45
CA ALA A 109 13.28 -6.30 -15.66
C ALA A 109 13.51 -6.46 -14.15
N LEU A 110 14.40 -7.38 -13.75
CA LEU A 110 14.83 -7.56 -12.36
C LEU A 110 15.52 -6.30 -11.82
N ASP A 111 16.56 -5.83 -12.50
CA ASP A 111 17.31 -4.61 -12.11
C ASP A 111 16.41 -3.37 -12.07
N PHE A 112 15.54 -3.24 -13.08
CA PHE A 112 14.57 -2.15 -13.13
C PHE A 112 13.59 -2.20 -11.96
N GLY A 113 13.13 -3.41 -11.60
CA GLY A 113 12.23 -3.62 -10.46
C GLY A 113 12.87 -3.27 -9.11
N GLU A 114 14.15 -3.57 -8.92
CA GLU A 114 14.88 -3.19 -7.70
C GLU A 114 15.07 -1.68 -7.61
N LYS A 115 15.52 -1.05 -8.69
CA LYS A 115 15.64 0.41 -8.76
C LYS A 115 14.31 1.12 -8.53
N TYR A 116 13.21 0.58 -9.06
CA TYR A 116 11.89 1.15 -8.81
C TYR A 116 11.54 1.19 -7.32
N LEU A 117 11.84 0.13 -6.58
CA LEU A 117 11.60 0.10 -5.13
C LEU A 117 12.49 1.10 -4.37
N GLU A 118 13.71 1.36 -4.86
CA GLU A 118 14.59 2.38 -4.32
C GLU A 118 14.01 3.79 -4.56
N PHE A 119 13.58 4.08 -5.79
CA PHE A 119 12.95 5.37 -6.12
C PHE A 119 11.65 5.59 -5.35
N MET A 120 10.81 4.54 -5.24
CA MET A 120 9.58 4.60 -4.43
C MET A 120 9.85 4.96 -2.97
N ALA A 121 10.91 4.39 -2.40
CA ALA A 121 11.26 4.64 -1.00
C ALA A 121 11.78 6.08 -0.73
N MET A 122 12.13 6.83 -1.77
CA MET A 122 12.53 8.24 -1.67
C MET A 122 11.36 9.22 -1.77
N GLU A 123 10.19 8.76 -2.18
CA GLU A 123 9.01 9.61 -2.32
C GLU A 123 8.36 9.88 -0.96
N THR A 124 7.91 11.12 -0.75
CA THR A 124 7.49 11.59 0.57
C THR A 124 6.08 12.19 0.62
N THR A 125 5.35 12.16 -0.50
CA THR A 125 4.01 12.76 -0.55
C THR A 125 3.04 11.96 0.32
N LEU A 126 2.39 12.64 1.25
CA LEU A 126 1.34 12.08 2.08
C LEU A 126 -0.04 12.37 1.48
N VAL A 127 -1.01 11.54 1.86
CA VAL A 127 -2.42 11.83 1.60
C VAL A 127 -2.80 13.11 2.34
N PRO A 128 -3.58 14.02 1.71
CA PRO A 128 -4.02 15.25 2.37
C PRO A 128 -4.72 14.96 3.71
N GLY A 129 -4.30 15.64 4.77
CA GLY A 129 -4.81 15.45 6.13
C GLY A 129 -4.15 14.30 6.93
N ALA A 130 -3.27 13.52 6.33
CA ALA A 130 -2.64 12.38 7.01
C ALA A 130 -1.82 12.79 8.24
N GLU A 131 -0.95 13.79 8.11
CA GLU A 131 -0.14 14.26 9.23
C GLU A 131 -1.01 14.88 10.33
N GLU A 132 -1.98 15.71 9.96
CA GLU A 132 -2.93 16.33 10.89
C GLU A 132 -3.71 15.29 11.72
N VAL A 133 -4.16 14.22 11.08
CA VAL A 133 -4.86 13.12 11.75
C VAL A 133 -3.94 12.38 12.72
N LEU A 134 -2.71 12.06 12.29
CA LEU A 134 -1.74 11.37 13.15
C LEU A 134 -1.37 12.21 14.37
N GLU A 135 -1.17 13.51 14.18
CA GLU A 135 -0.90 14.45 15.26
C GLU A 135 -2.07 14.53 16.27
N ALA A 136 -3.29 14.69 15.78
CA ALA A 136 -4.48 14.73 16.63
C ALA A 136 -4.66 13.45 17.47
N VAL A 137 -4.40 12.28 16.90
CA VAL A 137 -4.41 11.01 17.64
C VAL A 137 -3.38 11.03 18.78
N LYS A 138 -2.16 11.52 18.52
CA LYS A 138 -1.12 11.58 19.56
C LYS A 138 -1.42 12.60 20.63
N GLU A 139 -1.99 13.75 20.30
CA GLU A 139 -2.44 14.76 21.28
C GLU A 139 -3.48 14.19 22.26
N LYS A 140 -4.36 13.33 21.78
CA LYS A 140 -5.33 12.57 22.60
C LYS A 140 -4.74 11.35 23.30
N ARG A 141 -3.40 11.14 23.23
CA ARG A 141 -2.68 9.98 23.77
C ARG A 141 -3.12 8.66 23.16
N GLY A 142 -3.70 8.69 21.98
CA GLY A 142 -4.00 7.49 21.19
C GLY A 142 -2.74 6.75 20.77
N LYS A 143 -2.84 5.45 20.59
CA LYS A 143 -1.78 4.58 20.11
C LYS A 143 -2.01 4.22 18.66
N ILE A 144 -0.95 4.25 17.85
CA ILE A 144 -1.01 4.07 16.40
C ILE A 144 -0.20 2.84 15.99
N ALA A 145 -0.86 1.91 15.29
CA ALA A 145 -0.20 0.83 14.55
C ALA A 145 -0.40 1.00 13.05
N ILE A 146 0.67 0.83 12.28
CA ILE A 146 0.57 0.62 10.83
C ILE A 146 0.36 -0.87 10.56
N ILE A 147 -0.58 -1.18 9.65
CA ILE A 147 -0.89 -2.55 9.21
C ILE A 147 -0.88 -2.62 7.69
N SER A 148 0.05 -3.38 7.09
CA SER A 148 0.27 -3.36 5.65
C SER A 148 0.53 -4.73 5.03
N ASN A 149 -0.03 -4.95 3.82
CA ASN A 149 0.26 -6.08 2.94
C ASN A 149 1.46 -5.83 2.01
N GLY A 150 2.06 -4.66 2.08
CA GLY A 150 3.21 -4.29 1.25
C GLY A 150 4.52 -4.98 1.67
N PHE A 151 5.56 -4.83 0.87
CA PHE A 151 6.86 -5.45 1.13
C PHE A 151 7.57 -4.79 2.32
N LYS A 152 8.00 -5.59 3.30
CA LYS A 152 8.61 -5.13 4.55
C LYS A 152 9.65 -4.02 4.34
N GLY A 153 10.70 -4.30 3.55
CA GLY A 153 11.79 -3.34 3.37
C GLY A 153 11.37 -2.03 2.71
N VAL A 154 10.29 -2.04 1.90
CA VAL A 154 9.75 -0.84 1.27
C VAL A 154 8.93 -0.03 2.27
N GLN A 155 8.06 -0.68 3.04
CA GLN A 155 7.18 0.00 4.00
C GLN A 155 7.98 0.70 5.10
N TYR A 156 8.99 0.04 5.67
CA TYR A 156 9.86 0.67 6.65
C TYR A 156 10.63 1.88 6.07
N ARG A 157 11.12 1.78 4.83
CA ARG A 157 11.80 2.92 4.18
C ARG A 157 10.84 4.09 3.95
N LYS A 158 9.63 3.86 3.43
CA LYS A 158 8.60 4.91 3.26
C LYS A 158 8.33 5.65 4.58
N MET A 159 8.16 4.92 5.66
CA MET A 159 7.92 5.54 6.98
C MET A 159 9.12 6.34 7.47
N ASN A 160 10.34 5.85 7.27
CA ASN A 160 11.56 6.53 7.71
C ASN A 160 11.87 7.81 6.90
N THR A 161 11.46 7.86 5.63
CA THR A 161 11.65 9.03 4.76
C THR A 161 10.55 10.08 4.92
N THR A 162 9.44 9.74 5.59
CA THR A 162 8.33 10.64 5.88
C THR A 162 8.23 10.97 7.37
N CYS A 163 7.36 11.90 7.74
CA CYS A 163 7.10 12.20 9.15
C CYS A 163 6.30 11.10 9.88
N ILE A 164 5.73 10.12 9.17
CA ILE A 164 4.87 9.08 9.74
C ILE A 164 5.53 8.36 10.92
N HIS A 165 6.83 8.05 10.82
CA HIS A 165 7.57 7.34 11.87
C HIS A 165 7.53 8.02 13.24
N LYS A 166 7.32 9.33 13.30
CA LYS A 166 7.27 10.11 14.56
C LYS A 166 6.02 9.79 15.40
N TYR A 167 4.96 9.34 14.74
CA TYR A 167 3.64 9.15 15.35
C TYR A 167 3.33 7.69 15.66
N VAL A 168 4.06 6.74 15.03
CA VAL A 168 3.74 5.31 15.04
C VAL A 168 4.33 4.62 16.25
N ASP A 169 3.48 3.90 17.01
CA ASP A 169 3.91 3.07 18.14
C ASP A 169 4.30 1.65 17.72
N ALA A 170 3.70 1.12 16.64
CA ALA A 170 4.04 -0.20 16.10
C ALA A 170 3.82 -0.29 14.58
N VAL A 171 4.56 -1.19 13.94
CA VAL A 171 4.42 -1.51 12.51
C VAL A 171 4.24 -3.01 12.36
N VAL A 172 3.20 -3.41 11.65
CA VAL A 172 2.87 -4.81 11.41
C VAL A 172 2.72 -5.04 9.91
N VAL A 173 3.67 -5.74 9.34
CA VAL A 173 3.70 -6.07 7.91
C VAL A 173 3.38 -7.55 7.74
N SER A 174 2.57 -7.88 6.73
CA SER A 174 2.14 -9.25 6.45
C SER A 174 3.27 -10.27 6.37
N GLU A 175 4.41 -9.88 5.79
CA GLU A 175 5.61 -10.73 5.70
C GLU A 175 6.18 -11.13 7.07
N GLU A 176 6.03 -10.30 8.10
CA GLU A 176 6.54 -10.58 9.45
C GLU A 176 5.58 -11.46 10.24
N VAL A 177 4.30 -11.36 9.96
CA VAL A 177 3.25 -12.09 10.67
C VAL A 177 2.92 -13.43 10.00
N GLY A 178 3.23 -13.58 8.71
CA GLY A 178 2.83 -14.73 7.91
C GLY A 178 1.32 -14.75 7.60
N ALA A 179 0.66 -13.59 7.70
CA ALA A 179 -0.76 -13.44 7.38
C ALA A 179 -1.02 -12.04 6.82
N MET A 180 -1.80 -11.98 5.73
CA MET A 180 -2.19 -10.73 5.06
C MET A 180 -3.58 -10.27 5.52
N LYS A 181 -3.88 -8.97 5.45
CA LYS A 181 -5.25 -8.47 5.47
C LYS A 181 -6.02 -9.14 4.31
N PRO A 182 -7.26 -9.60 4.50
CA PRO A 182 -8.19 -9.38 5.61
C PRO A 182 -8.12 -10.40 6.77
N SER A 183 -7.07 -11.21 6.89
CA SER A 183 -6.97 -12.21 7.95
C SER A 183 -7.05 -11.58 9.35
N PRO A 184 -7.91 -12.09 10.26
CA PRO A 184 -7.97 -11.60 11.65
C PRO A 184 -6.65 -11.69 12.42
N ILE A 185 -5.72 -12.53 11.96
CA ILE A 185 -4.41 -12.74 12.61
C ILE A 185 -3.60 -11.45 12.60
N ILE A 186 -3.52 -10.76 11.46
CA ILE A 186 -2.71 -9.54 11.33
C ILE A 186 -3.32 -8.39 12.14
N PHE A 187 -4.66 -8.25 12.18
CA PHE A 187 -5.35 -7.25 13.00
C PHE A 187 -5.12 -7.47 14.48
N ARG A 188 -5.22 -8.75 14.93
CA ARG A 188 -4.92 -9.11 16.31
C ARG A 188 -3.49 -8.73 16.67
N LYS A 189 -2.50 -9.10 15.84
CA LYS A 189 -1.09 -8.78 16.11
C LYS A 189 -0.85 -7.28 16.19
N ALA A 190 -1.49 -6.50 15.33
CA ALA A 190 -1.41 -5.04 15.36
C ALA A 190 -2.02 -4.46 16.65
N LEU A 191 -3.20 -4.91 17.05
CA LEU A 191 -3.83 -4.43 18.27
C LEU A 191 -3.03 -4.83 19.52
N GLU A 192 -2.57 -6.09 19.62
CA GLU A 192 -1.71 -6.57 20.70
C GLU A 192 -0.44 -5.72 20.85
N SER A 193 0.18 -5.32 19.73
CA SER A 193 1.43 -4.55 19.74
C SER A 193 1.30 -3.16 20.35
N ILE A 194 0.12 -2.56 20.31
CA ILE A 194 -0.12 -1.20 20.83
C ILE A 194 -0.92 -1.14 22.13
N CYS A 195 -1.75 -2.14 22.41
CA CYS A 195 -2.45 -2.22 23.70
C CYS A 195 -1.72 -3.03 24.76
N GLY A 196 -0.76 -3.88 24.34
CA GLY A 196 -0.05 -4.84 25.17
C GLY A 196 -0.69 -6.24 25.14
N GLU A 197 0.13 -7.27 24.94
CA GLU A 197 -0.33 -8.67 24.81
C GLU A 197 -1.12 -9.14 26.05
N GLU A 198 -0.65 -8.80 27.24
CA GLU A 198 -1.32 -9.16 28.50
C GLU A 198 -2.69 -8.46 28.63
N TYR A 199 -2.77 -7.18 28.30
CA TYR A 199 -4.04 -6.46 28.30
C TYR A 199 -5.03 -7.06 27.29
N TYR A 200 -4.58 -7.33 26.07
CA TYR A 200 -5.43 -7.96 25.06
C TYR A 200 -5.90 -9.34 25.51
N LYS A 201 -5.04 -10.18 26.05
CA LYS A 201 -5.37 -11.51 26.55
C LYS A 201 -6.44 -11.48 27.65
N ASN A 202 -6.37 -10.49 28.55
CA ASN A 202 -7.30 -10.37 29.68
C ASN A 202 -8.63 -9.67 29.33
N ALA A 203 -8.62 -8.79 28.31
CA ALA A 203 -9.79 -7.99 27.95
C ALA A 203 -9.94 -7.81 26.41
N PRO A 204 -10.02 -8.88 25.62
CA PRO A 204 -9.99 -8.78 24.14
C PRO A 204 -11.17 -8.01 23.57
N SER A 205 -12.36 -8.18 24.13
CA SER A 205 -13.56 -7.45 23.69
C SER A 205 -13.46 -5.95 23.97
N ARG A 206 -12.89 -5.58 25.11
CA ARG A 206 -12.68 -4.18 25.46
C ARG A 206 -11.62 -3.54 24.56
N ALA A 207 -10.49 -4.20 24.32
CA ALA A 207 -9.46 -3.70 23.41
C ALA A 207 -10.01 -3.46 22.01
N ARG A 208 -10.82 -4.39 21.48
CA ARG A 208 -11.50 -4.23 20.19
C ARG A 208 -12.50 -3.09 20.17
N ASN A 209 -13.29 -2.92 21.23
CA ASN A 209 -14.25 -1.82 21.32
C ASN A 209 -13.60 -0.43 21.38
N GLU A 210 -12.36 -0.34 21.84
CA GLU A 210 -11.56 0.89 21.92
C GLU A 210 -10.67 1.07 20.65
N ALA A 211 -10.83 0.23 19.61
CA ALA A 211 -10.02 0.25 18.41
C ALA A 211 -10.80 0.62 17.14
N ILE A 212 -10.11 1.26 16.21
CA ILE A 212 -10.62 1.60 14.89
C ILE A 212 -9.56 1.31 13.82
N MET A 213 -9.99 0.70 12.69
CA MET A 213 -9.19 0.58 11.47
C MET A 213 -9.49 1.72 10.52
N VAL A 214 -8.46 2.32 9.96
CA VAL A 214 -8.53 3.39 8.95
C VAL A 214 -7.82 2.91 7.70
N GLY A 215 -8.54 2.82 6.58
CA GLY A 215 -7.98 2.31 5.32
C GLY A 215 -8.82 2.65 4.10
N ASP A 216 -8.23 2.48 2.90
CA ASP A 216 -8.85 2.76 1.60
C ASP A 216 -9.27 1.52 0.81
N ASP A 217 -8.81 0.34 1.23
CA ASP A 217 -9.13 -0.94 0.58
C ASP A 217 -10.30 -1.62 1.31
N PHE A 218 -11.48 -1.62 0.66
CA PHE A 218 -12.68 -2.13 1.30
C PHE A 218 -12.55 -3.61 1.70
N PRO A 219 -12.16 -4.56 0.81
CA PRO A 219 -11.99 -5.96 1.17
C PRO A 219 -10.93 -6.21 2.25
N ASN A 220 -9.76 -5.60 2.11
CA ASN A 220 -8.62 -5.89 2.96
C ASN A 220 -8.71 -5.17 4.31
N ASP A 221 -9.04 -3.87 4.32
CA ASP A 221 -9.04 -3.06 5.51
C ASP A 221 -10.38 -3.10 6.25
N ILE A 222 -11.46 -2.85 5.53
CA ILE A 222 -12.77 -2.62 6.11
C ILE A 222 -13.46 -3.93 6.45
N GLU A 223 -13.63 -4.83 5.49
CA GLU A 223 -14.20 -6.16 5.76
C GLU A 223 -13.32 -6.96 6.73
N GLY A 224 -11.97 -6.88 6.58
CA GLY A 224 -11.05 -7.52 7.51
C GLY A 224 -11.22 -7.04 8.95
N ALA A 225 -11.38 -5.72 9.16
CA ALA A 225 -11.64 -5.13 10.46
C ALA A 225 -13.03 -5.48 11.00
N GLN A 226 -14.05 -5.56 10.14
CA GLN A 226 -15.40 -6.03 10.52
C GLN A 226 -15.36 -7.49 11.00
N ILE A 227 -14.70 -8.37 10.27
CA ILE A 227 -14.52 -9.78 10.64
C ILE A 227 -13.74 -9.89 11.97
N PHE A 228 -12.75 -9.05 12.19
CA PHE A 228 -12.00 -9.01 13.44
C PHE A 228 -12.80 -8.42 14.59
N GLY A 229 -13.83 -7.60 14.32
CA GLY A 229 -14.75 -7.01 15.30
C GLY A 229 -14.26 -5.70 15.91
N ILE A 230 -13.63 -4.85 15.10
CA ILE A 230 -13.30 -3.45 15.44
C ILE A 230 -14.04 -2.49 14.51
N ASP A 231 -14.21 -1.24 14.92
CA ASP A 231 -14.82 -0.20 14.08
C ASP A 231 -13.91 0.17 12.89
N GLN A 232 -14.51 0.77 11.86
CA GLN A 232 -13.82 1.13 10.63
C GLN A 232 -14.11 2.56 10.22
N PHE A 233 -13.07 3.25 9.74
CA PHE A 233 -13.18 4.47 8.97
C PHE A 233 -12.71 4.17 7.53
N TYR A 234 -13.66 4.07 6.60
CA TYR A 234 -13.39 3.86 5.19
C TYR A 234 -13.01 5.19 4.54
N TYR A 235 -11.73 5.36 4.24
CA TYR A 235 -11.25 6.46 3.41
C TYR A 235 -11.51 6.13 1.95
N ASN A 236 -12.51 6.76 1.35
CA ASN A 236 -12.99 6.46 0.01
C ASN A 236 -12.97 7.69 -0.90
N PRO A 237 -11.77 8.17 -1.31
CA PRO A 237 -11.64 9.40 -2.10
C PRO A 237 -12.28 9.31 -3.47
N TYR A 238 -12.51 8.11 -3.99
CA TYR A 238 -13.11 7.87 -5.30
C TYR A 238 -14.61 7.54 -5.25
N ASN A 239 -15.24 7.57 -4.07
CA ASN A 239 -16.64 7.19 -3.87
C ASN A 239 -16.98 5.83 -4.49
N LYS A 240 -16.10 4.85 -4.37
CA LYS A 240 -16.32 3.48 -4.85
C LYS A 240 -17.55 2.89 -4.15
N PRO A 241 -18.43 2.19 -4.87
CA PRO A 241 -19.52 1.44 -4.24
C PRO A 241 -18.97 0.42 -3.23
N CYS A 242 -19.62 0.25 -2.11
CA CYS A 242 -19.30 -0.77 -1.12
C CYS A 242 -20.58 -1.46 -0.65
N ASP A 243 -20.57 -2.79 -0.63
CA ASP A 243 -21.63 -3.61 -0.06
C ASP A 243 -21.30 -3.85 1.42
N GLY A 244 -22.22 -3.47 2.31
CA GLY A 244 -21.98 -3.51 3.76
C GLY A 244 -21.39 -2.21 4.29
N GLY A 245 -22.14 -1.53 5.16
CA GLY A 245 -21.75 -0.22 5.66
C GLY A 245 -20.55 -0.29 6.62
N PRO A 246 -19.46 0.45 6.39
CA PRO A 246 -18.45 0.69 7.41
C PRO A 246 -19.04 1.51 8.56
N THR A 247 -18.40 1.51 9.74
CA THR A 247 -18.81 2.35 10.87
C THR A 247 -18.84 3.83 10.47
N TYR A 248 -17.80 4.27 9.74
CA TYR A 248 -17.68 5.62 9.16
C TYR A 248 -17.11 5.55 7.76
N GLN A 249 -17.47 6.52 6.92
CA GLN A 249 -16.92 6.67 5.58
C GLN A 249 -16.77 8.15 5.22
N SER A 250 -15.68 8.50 4.55
CA SER A 250 -15.49 9.82 3.94
C SER A 250 -14.54 9.76 2.75
N SER A 251 -14.71 10.70 1.82
CA SER A 251 -13.72 10.96 0.77
C SER A 251 -12.56 11.86 1.22
N ASN A 252 -12.61 12.38 2.46
CA ASN A 252 -11.57 13.20 3.06
C ASN A 252 -11.06 12.55 4.34
N LEU A 253 -9.77 12.24 4.40
CA LEU A 253 -9.16 11.59 5.55
C LEU A 253 -9.26 12.46 6.82
N ALA A 254 -9.17 13.78 6.69
CA ALA A 254 -9.30 14.71 7.81
C ALA A 254 -10.66 14.64 8.52
N ASP A 255 -11.69 14.07 7.89
CA ASP A 255 -12.97 13.84 8.55
C ASP A 255 -12.89 12.87 9.74
N LEU A 256 -11.82 12.07 9.84
CA LEU A 256 -11.54 11.23 10.99
C LEU A 256 -11.41 12.07 12.28
N LEU A 257 -10.98 13.33 12.20
CA LEU A 257 -10.88 14.26 13.33
C LEU A 257 -12.20 14.45 14.09
N LYS A 258 -13.34 14.19 13.44
CA LYS A 258 -14.67 14.24 14.08
C LYS A 258 -14.86 13.15 15.13
N TYR A 259 -14.03 12.10 15.08
CA TYR A 259 -14.15 10.89 15.89
C TYR A 259 -12.96 10.65 16.83
N ILE A 260 -11.92 11.49 16.75
CA ILE A 260 -10.77 11.52 17.66
C ILE A 260 -11.04 12.31 18.93
#